data_0de1279f3859cda4b01d6e12e781478e
#
_entry.id   0de1279f3859cda4b01d6e12e781478e
#
_cell.length_a   1.000
_cell.length_b   1.000
_cell.length_c   1.000
_cell.angle_alpha   90.00
_cell.angle_beta   90.00
_cell.angle_gamma   90.00
#
_symmetry.space_group_name_H-M   'P 1'
#
loop_
_entity.id
_entity.type
_entity.pdbx_description
1 polymer ?
#
loop_
_entity_poly.entity_id
_entity_poly.type
_entity_poly.pdbx_seq_one_letter_code
_entity_poly.pdbx_strand_id
1 'polypeptide(L)'
;MDIIGFANDGKTAYESICEKKPDIVITDIRMPVYDGLELIRRAKEVNPEINFIVISGYSQFEYAQQAIKYGVKDYLLKPLKKRELENSLTEIKESHESLIKSTRIRNEMESIIEASREHIRENFLMKTLQNSATNPLKADMSLEQLNEQYGCKFHKGFFTAVRVRP
;
A
#
# COMPACT_ATOMS: atom_id res chain seq x y z
N MET A 1 -15.06 -7.37 11.61
CA MET A 1 -14.24 -8.53 11.20
C MET A 1 -15.15 -9.72 11.03
N ASP A 2 -15.10 -10.37 9.88
CA ASP A 2 -15.96 -11.51 9.55
C ASP A 2 -15.11 -12.75 9.36
N ILE A 3 -15.64 -13.89 9.80
CA ILE A 3 -15.00 -15.18 9.58
C ILE A 3 -15.41 -15.69 8.19
N ILE A 4 -14.43 -15.80 7.30
CA ILE A 4 -14.67 -16.15 5.89
C ILE A 4 -14.37 -17.62 5.57
N GLY A 5 -13.78 -18.38 6.49
CA GLY A 5 -13.51 -19.80 6.26
C GLY A 5 -12.85 -20.51 7.42
N PHE A 6 -12.87 -21.85 7.30
CA PHE A 6 -12.23 -22.79 8.20
C PHE A 6 -11.55 -23.87 7.36
N ALA A 7 -10.47 -24.45 7.89
CA ALA A 7 -9.78 -25.58 7.31
C ALA A 7 -9.30 -26.52 8.41
N ASN A 8 -9.27 -27.84 8.13
CA ASN A 8 -8.87 -28.86 9.09
C ASN A 8 -7.43 -29.36 8.90
N ASP A 9 -6.77 -28.94 7.83
CA ASP A 9 -5.39 -29.28 7.50
C ASP A 9 -4.71 -28.11 6.77
N GLY A 10 -3.38 -28.12 6.73
CA GLY A 10 -2.61 -27.04 6.15
C GLY A 10 -2.75 -26.90 4.64
N LYS A 11 -3.04 -27.97 3.90
CA LYS A 11 -3.22 -27.90 2.45
C LYS A 11 -4.54 -27.21 2.10
N THR A 12 -5.63 -27.66 2.70
CA THR A 12 -6.96 -27.05 2.53
C THR A 12 -6.95 -25.58 3.00
N ALA A 13 -6.20 -25.28 4.08
CA ALA A 13 -6.00 -23.92 4.52
C ALA A 13 -5.31 -23.06 3.46
N TYR A 14 -4.24 -23.57 2.85
CA TYR A 14 -3.51 -22.86 1.80
C TYR A 14 -4.38 -22.60 0.56
N GLU A 15 -5.13 -23.60 0.10
CA GLU A 15 -6.07 -23.47 -1.03
C GLU A 15 -7.13 -22.38 -0.73
N SER A 16 -7.70 -22.41 0.48
CA SER A 16 -8.67 -21.41 0.92
C SER A 16 -8.07 -19.99 1.02
N ILE A 17 -6.81 -19.86 1.43
CA ILE A 17 -6.09 -18.57 1.45
C ILE A 17 -5.91 -18.03 0.04
N CYS A 18 -5.53 -18.87 -0.92
CA CYS A 18 -5.34 -18.46 -2.31
C CYS A 18 -6.66 -17.99 -2.95
N GLU A 19 -7.76 -18.70 -2.65
CA GLU A 19 -9.09 -18.39 -3.19
C GLU A 19 -9.68 -17.12 -2.55
N LYS A 20 -9.73 -17.09 -1.21
CA LYS A 20 -10.49 -16.08 -0.45
C LYS A 20 -9.68 -14.85 -0.07
N LYS A 21 -8.36 -14.91 -0.17
CA LYS A 21 -7.41 -13.81 0.14
C LYS A 21 -7.70 -13.11 1.48
N PRO A 22 -7.70 -13.85 2.60
CA PRO A 22 -7.98 -13.29 3.92
C PRO A 22 -6.93 -12.27 4.33
N ASP A 23 -7.33 -11.28 5.12
CA ASP A 23 -6.41 -10.30 5.74
C ASP A 23 -5.69 -10.90 6.95
N ILE A 24 -6.38 -11.82 7.66
CA ILE A 24 -5.88 -12.45 8.89
C ILE A 24 -6.12 -13.96 8.82
N VAL A 25 -5.10 -14.71 9.17
CA VAL A 25 -5.17 -16.16 9.33
C VAL A 25 -4.74 -16.54 10.74
N ILE A 26 -5.60 -17.31 11.42
CA ILE A 26 -5.28 -17.90 12.72
C ILE A 26 -5.03 -19.39 12.49
N THR A 27 -3.87 -19.88 12.89
CA THR A 27 -3.48 -21.26 12.64
C THR A 27 -2.83 -21.91 13.86
N ASP A 28 -3.00 -23.24 13.99
CA ASP A 28 -2.14 -24.04 14.87
C ASP A 28 -0.81 -24.34 14.14
N ILE A 29 0.20 -24.69 14.91
CA ILE A 29 1.47 -25.20 14.36
C ILE A 29 1.31 -26.63 13.86
N ARG A 30 0.70 -27.50 14.67
CA ARG A 30 0.57 -28.92 14.31
C ARG A 30 -0.73 -29.18 13.58
N MET A 31 -0.63 -29.31 12.28
CA MET A 31 -1.72 -29.70 11.40
C MET A 31 -1.27 -30.79 10.45
N PRO A 32 -2.22 -31.63 9.95
CA PRO A 32 -1.92 -32.62 8.91
C PRO A 32 -1.51 -31.95 7.60
N VAL A 33 -0.78 -32.68 6.77
CA VAL A 33 -0.30 -32.37 5.42
C VAL A 33 0.76 -31.27 5.41
N TYR A 34 0.40 -30.03 5.69
CA TYR A 34 1.32 -28.93 5.96
C TYR A 34 1.16 -28.50 7.40
N ASP A 35 2.26 -28.33 8.11
CA ASP A 35 2.21 -27.69 9.43
C ASP A 35 1.98 -26.18 9.30
N GLY A 36 1.72 -25.52 10.44
CA GLY A 36 1.42 -24.09 10.45
C GLY A 36 2.57 -23.21 9.94
N LEU A 37 3.83 -23.63 10.13
CA LEU A 37 4.98 -22.87 9.66
C LEU A 37 5.13 -22.97 8.15
N GLU A 38 4.94 -24.16 7.58
CA GLU A 38 4.95 -24.36 6.14
C GLU A 38 3.77 -23.63 5.47
N LEU A 39 2.58 -23.63 6.10
CA LEU A 39 1.44 -22.85 5.65
C LEU A 39 1.79 -21.36 5.58
N ILE A 40 2.36 -20.79 6.66
CA ILE A 40 2.75 -19.39 6.73
C ILE A 40 3.75 -19.05 5.64
N ARG A 41 4.82 -19.87 5.49
CA ARG A 41 5.85 -19.67 4.48
C ARG A 41 5.24 -19.57 3.08
N ARG A 42 4.43 -20.57 2.68
CA ARG A 42 3.78 -20.62 1.37
C ARG A 42 2.81 -19.47 1.13
N ALA A 43 2.00 -19.15 2.13
CA ALA A 43 1.03 -18.07 2.02
C ALA A 43 1.69 -16.69 1.89
N LYS A 44 2.80 -16.47 2.61
CA LYS A 44 3.58 -15.24 2.53
C LYS A 44 4.31 -15.07 1.18
N GLU A 45 4.66 -16.15 0.51
CA GLU A 45 5.21 -16.11 -0.86
C GLU A 45 4.19 -15.61 -1.89
N VAL A 46 2.89 -15.94 -1.68
CA VAL A 46 1.80 -15.51 -2.56
C VAL A 46 1.27 -14.11 -2.18
N ASN A 47 1.12 -13.85 -0.89
CA ASN A 47 0.66 -12.57 -0.38
C ASN A 47 1.43 -12.21 0.90
N PRO A 48 2.46 -11.36 0.83
CA PRO A 48 3.25 -10.94 1.98
C PRO A 48 2.46 -10.18 3.05
N GLU A 49 1.34 -9.55 2.67
CA GLU A 49 0.55 -8.68 3.55
C GLU A 49 -0.39 -9.45 4.50
N ILE A 50 -0.59 -10.76 4.30
CA ILE A 50 -1.44 -11.56 5.19
C ILE A 50 -0.87 -11.53 6.60
N ASN A 51 -1.70 -11.22 7.58
CA ASN A 51 -1.33 -11.29 8.98
C ASN A 51 -1.62 -12.68 9.55
N PHE A 52 -0.63 -13.28 10.19
CA PHE A 52 -0.77 -14.58 10.85
C PHE A 52 -0.74 -14.42 12.36
N ILE A 53 -1.67 -15.10 13.04
CA ILE A 53 -1.64 -15.36 14.48
C ILE A 53 -1.49 -16.87 14.65
N VAL A 54 -0.45 -17.28 15.32
CA VAL A 54 -0.20 -18.69 15.62
C VAL A 54 -0.72 -19.02 17.01
N ILE A 55 -1.50 -20.11 17.14
CA ILE A 55 -1.97 -20.63 18.42
C ILE A 55 -1.36 -22.01 18.60
N SER A 56 -0.54 -22.20 19.63
CA SER A 56 0.18 -23.45 19.84
C SER A 56 0.07 -23.97 21.26
N GLY A 57 -0.04 -25.29 21.41
CA GLY A 57 0.08 -25.98 22.72
C GLY A 57 1.54 -26.18 23.15
N TYR A 58 2.49 -25.76 22.36
CA TYR A 58 3.93 -26.00 22.59
C TYR A 58 4.65 -24.68 22.82
N SER A 59 5.33 -24.61 23.95
CA SER A 59 6.21 -23.49 24.33
C SER A 59 7.63 -23.65 23.75
N GLN A 60 7.80 -24.46 22.69
CA GLN A 60 9.12 -24.66 22.09
C GLN A 60 9.58 -23.36 21.44
N PHE A 61 10.65 -22.84 21.94
CA PHE A 61 11.30 -21.61 21.50
C PHE A 61 11.60 -21.61 19.99
N GLU A 62 11.96 -22.77 19.44
CA GLU A 62 12.28 -22.94 18.00
C GLU A 62 11.11 -22.60 17.09
N TYR A 63 9.88 -23.01 17.43
CA TYR A 63 8.69 -22.68 16.64
C TYR A 63 8.36 -21.19 16.69
N ALA A 64 8.45 -20.61 17.86
CA ALA A 64 8.24 -19.16 18.01
C ALA A 64 9.29 -18.37 17.22
N GLN A 65 10.57 -18.78 17.28
CA GLN A 65 11.63 -18.13 16.53
C GLN A 65 11.44 -18.23 15.00
N GLN A 66 10.99 -19.38 14.51
CA GLN A 66 10.71 -19.56 13.08
C GLN A 66 9.48 -18.74 12.65
N ALA A 67 8.41 -18.74 13.45
CA ALA A 67 7.23 -17.95 13.19
C ALA A 67 7.56 -16.45 13.08
N ILE A 68 8.39 -15.93 13.99
CA ILE A 68 8.88 -14.55 13.96
C ILE A 68 9.67 -14.27 12.66
N LYS A 69 10.54 -15.18 12.22
CA LYS A 69 11.28 -15.04 10.96
C LYS A 69 10.38 -14.94 9.75
N TYR A 70 9.22 -15.62 9.79
CA TYR A 70 8.21 -15.54 8.73
C TYR A 70 7.28 -14.32 8.88
N GLY A 71 7.51 -13.47 9.88
CA GLY A 71 6.75 -12.24 10.07
C GLY A 71 5.31 -12.50 10.52
N VAL A 72 5.09 -13.47 11.43
CA VAL A 72 3.80 -13.59 12.10
C VAL A 72 3.56 -12.41 13.02
N LYS A 73 2.32 -12.03 13.14
CA LYS A 73 1.94 -10.89 13.99
C LYS A 73 2.00 -11.25 15.46
N ASP A 74 1.56 -12.47 15.79
CA ASP A 74 1.57 -12.91 17.18
C ASP A 74 1.65 -14.44 17.30
N TYR A 75 2.14 -14.91 18.47
CA TYR A 75 2.27 -16.32 18.83
C TYR A 75 1.67 -16.56 20.21
N LEU A 76 0.49 -17.16 20.25
CA LEU A 76 -0.29 -17.36 21.46
C LEU A 76 -0.20 -18.81 21.95
N LEU A 77 -0.08 -18.99 23.26
CA LEU A 77 -0.01 -20.31 23.86
C LEU A 77 -1.39 -20.81 24.32
N LYS A 78 -1.64 -22.12 24.14
CA LYS A 78 -2.79 -22.78 24.74
C LYS A 78 -2.51 -23.03 26.25
N PRO A 79 -3.52 -22.84 27.14
CA PRO A 79 -4.90 -22.50 26.84
C PRO A 79 -5.07 -21.04 26.45
N LEU A 80 -5.74 -20.82 25.32
CA LEU A 80 -5.93 -19.48 24.76
C LEU A 80 -6.81 -18.62 25.67
N LYS A 81 -6.29 -17.46 26.06
CA LYS A 81 -7.08 -16.47 26.76
C LYS A 81 -7.73 -15.52 25.76
N LYS A 82 -9.04 -15.38 25.87
CA LYS A 82 -9.85 -14.52 25.01
C LYS A 82 -9.22 -13.12 24.84
N ARG A 83 -8.77 -12.53 25.94
CA ARG A 83 -8.17 -11.19 25.93
C ARG A 83 -6.87 -11.09 25.12
N GLU A 84 -6.04 -12.13 25.11
CA GLU A 84 -4.81 -12.15 24.32
C GLU A 84 -5.12 -12.12 22.82
N LEU A 85 -6.05 -12.96 22.37
CA LEU A 85 -6.48 -12.97 20.97
C LEU A 85 -7.15 -11.64 20.57
N GLU A 86 -8.03 -11.10 21.41
CA GLU A 86 -8.68 -9.82 21.17
C GLU A 86 -7.67 -8.68 21.01
N ASN A 87 -6.61 -8.64 21.83
CA ASN A 87 -5.55 -7.66 21.72
C ASN A 87 -4.82 -7.79 20.37
N SER A 88 -4.38 -9.00 20.00
CA SER A 88 -3.68 -9.24 18.74
C SER A 88 -4.53 -8.82 17.51
N LEU A 89 -5.81 -9.16 17.54
CA LEU A 89 -6.75 -8.78 16.47
C LEU A 89 -6.96 -7.26 16.40
N THR A 90 -7.02 -6.60 17.56
CA THR A 90 -7.17 -5.14 17.64
C THR A 90 -5.95 -4.43 17.08
N GLU A 91 -4.74 -4.88 17.43
CA GLU A 91 -3.50 -4.32 16.90
C GLU A 91 -3.38 -4.46 15.38
N ILE A 92 -3.79 -5.62 14.82
CA ILE A 92 -3.81 -5.81 13.37
C ILE A 92 -4.80 -4.85 12.72
N LYS A 93 -6.00 -4.70 13.29
CA LYS A 93 -7.03 -3.79 12.79
C LYS A 93 -6.55 -2.35 12.78
N GLU A 94 -5.99 -1.86 13.89
CA GLU A 94 -5.48 -0.50 14.01
C GLU A 94 -4.32 -0.22 13.04
N SER A 95 -3.41 -1.18 12.88
CA SER A 95 -2.32 -1.10 11.89
C SER A 95 -2.85 -0.97 10.47
N HIS A 96 -3.85 -1.76 10.11
CA HIS A 96 -4.47 -1.74 8.79
C HIS A 96 -5.23 -0.42 8.53
N GLU A 97 -6.00 0.06 9.50
CA GLU A 97 -6.71 1.35 9.42
C GLU A 97 -5.72 2.52 9.28
N SER A 98 -4.61 2.49 10.00
CA SER A 98 -3.55 3.50 9.89
C SER A 98 -2.89 3.53 8.51
N LEU A 99 -2.65 2.36 7.92
CA LEU A 99 -2.11 2.22 6.56
C LEU A 99 -3.07 2.78 5.51
N ILE A 100 -4.35 2.43 5.59
CA ILE A 100 -5.38 2.96 4.69
C ILE A 100 -5.45 4.48 4.80
N LYS A 101 -5.47 5.02 6.03
CA LYS A 101 -5.53 6.45 6.27
C LYS A 101 -4.31 7.19 5.70
N SER A 102 -3.11 6.67 5.90
CA SER A 102 -1.88 7.28 5.38
C SER A 102 -1.83 7.25 3.84
N THR A 103 -2.27 6.15 3.22
CA THR A 103 -2.37 6.03 1.76
C THR A 103 -3.38 7.01 1.18
N ARG A 104 -4.54 7.15 1.83
CA ARG A 104 -5.56 8.13 1.42
C ARG A 104 -5.05 9.56 1.48
N ILE A 105 -4.40 9.95 2.59
CA ILE A 105 -3.81 11.29 2.73
C ILE A 105 -2.75 11.54 1.66
N ARG A 106 -1.92 10.55 1.35
CA ARG A 106 -0.91 10.65 0.29
C ARG A 106 -1.55 10.90 -1.07
N ASN A 107 -2.56 10.11 -1.43
CA ASN A 107 -3.27 10.26 -2.71
C ASN A 107 -3.98 11.61 -2.82
N GLU A 108 -4.59 12.10 -1.74
CA GLU A 108 -5.19 13.43 -1.67
C GLU A 108 -4.13 14.53 -1.86
N MET A 109 -2.97 14.42 -1.22
CA MET A 109 -1.86 15.36 -1.41
C MET A 109 -1.32 15.35 -2.85
N GLU A 110 -1.13 14.18 -3.45
CA GLU A 110 -0.68 14.05 -4.84
C GLU A 110 -1.67 14.71 -5.81
N SER A 111 -2.98 14.53 -5.58
CA SER A 111 -4.02 15.17 -6.42
C SER A 111 -4.01 16.70 -6.29
N ILE A 112 -3.79 17.24 -5.09
CA ILE A 112 -3.69 18.69 -4.85
C ILE A 112 -2.43 19.26 -5.53
N ILE A 113 -1.30 18.56 -5.45
CA ILE A 113 -0.05 18.97 -6.09
C ILE A 113 -0.23 19.01 -7.61
N GLU A 114 -0.87 18.00 -8.20
CA GLU A 114 -1.09 17.96 -9.65
C GLU A 114 -2.04 19.07 -10.12
N ALA A 115 -3.13 19.29 -9.40
CA ALA A 115 -4.06 20.39 -9.69
C ALA A 115 -3.35 21.77 -9.57
N SER A 116 -2.47 21.94 -8.57
CA SER A 116 -1.69 23.16 -8.41
C SER A 116 -0.71 23.37 -9.58
N ARG A 117 -0.07 22.30 -10.06
CA ARG A 117 0.82 22.33 -11.23
C ARG A 117 0.07 22.71 -12.50
N GLU A 118 -1.12 22.15 -12.72
CA GLU A 118 -1.96 22.55 -13.86
C GLU A 118 -2.35 24.03 -13.81
N HIS A 119 -2.78 24.50 -12.66
CA HIS A 119 -3.14 25.91 -12.48
C HIS A 119 -1.94 26.86 -12.73
N ILE A 120 -0.76 26.49 -12.27
CA ILE A 120 0.48 27.24 -12.54
C ILE A 120 0.79 27.25 -14.05
N ARG A 121 0.64 26.10 -14.74
CA ARG A 121 0.81 25.99 -16.18
C ARG A 121 -0.15 26.90 -16.95
N GLU A 122 -1.44 26.85 -16.61
CA GLU A 122 -2.47 27.68 -17.24
C GLU A 122 -2.17 29.17 -17.04
N ASN A 123 -1.87 29.60 -15.83
CA ASN A 123 -1.53 30.99 -15.52
C ASN A 123 -0.26 31.44 -16.26
N PHE A 124 0.75 30.58 -16.37
CA PHE A 124 1.96 30.88 -17.12
C PHE A 124 1.65 31.05 -18.62
N LEU A 125 0.91 30.12 -19.20
CA LEU A 125 0.50 30.19 -20.61
C LEU A 125 -0.35 31.44 -20.90
N MET A 126 -1.32 31.74 -20.04
CA MET A 126 -2.16 32.91 -20.19
C MET A 126 -1.37 34.21 -20.10
N LYS A 127 -0.45 34.34 -19.16
CA LYS A 127 0.44 35.52 -19.03
C LYS A 127 1.37 35.63 -20.23
N THR A 128 1.92 34.55 -20.71
CA THR A 128 2.80 34.54 -21.88
C THR A 128 2.06 34.97 -23.15
N LEU A 129 0.83 34.46 -23.35
CA LEU A 129 -0.01 34.84 -24.49
C LEU A 129 -0.49 36.31 -24.42
N GLN A 130 -0.77 36.82 -23.23
CA GLN A 130 -1.19 38.21 -23.04
C GLN A 130 -0.02 39.19 -23.25
N ASN A 131 1.18 38.84 -22.77
CA ASN A 131 2.38 39.69 -22.89
C ASN A 131 3.02 39.66 -24.28
N SER A 132 2.79 38.62 -25.08
CA SER A 132 3.30 38.54 -26.46
C SER A 132 2.71 39.56 -27.39
N ALA A 133 1.58 40.18 -27.02
CA ALA A 133 0.97 41.28 -27.79
C ALA A 133 1.63 42.64 -27.53
N THR A 134 2.37 42.83 -26.43
CA THR A 134 2.85 44.15 -25.99
C THR A 134 4.35 44.21 -25.66
N ASN A 135 5.04 43.10 -25.44
CA ASN A 135 6.49 43.12 -25.18
C ASN A 135 7.12 41.74 -25.43
N PRO A 136 8.16 41.61 -26.27
CA PRO A 136 8.88 40.35 -26.36
C PRO A 136 9.50 40.04 -25.02
N LEU A 137 9.23 38.85 -24.48
CA LEU A 137 9.82 38.34 -23.26
C LEU A 137 11.31 38.58 -23.22
N LYS A 138 11.78 39.48 -22.39
CA LYS A 138 13.14 39.43 -21.87
C LYS A 138 13.15 38.22 -20.89
N ALA A 139 13.22 37.04 -21.44
CA ALA A 139 13.37 35.84 -20.64
C ALA A 139 14.86 35.65 -20.40
N ASP A 140 15.36 36.11 -19.25
CA ASP A 140 16.62 35.65 -18.70
C ASP A 140 16.58 34.18 -18.27
N MET A 141 15.48 33.50 -18.54
CA MET A 141 15.21 32.11 -18.11
C MET A 141 15.37 31.15 -19.29
N SER A 142 16.25 30.14 -19.12
CA SER A 142 16.43 29.13 -20.16
C SER A 142 15.19 28.22 -20.30
N LEU A 143 15.03 27.58 -21.48
CA LEU A 143 13.96 26.60 -21.70
C LEU A 143 14.01 25.45 -20.70
N GLU A 144 15.20 25.06 -20.25
CA GLU A 144 15.39 24.03 -19.23
C GLU A 144 14.83 24.46 -17.87
N GLN A 145 15.14 25.68 -17.45
CA GLN A 145 14.61 26.29 -16.22
C GLN A 145 13.08 26.45 -16.26
N LEU A 146 12.51 26.82 -17.42
CA LEU A 146 11.08 26.89 -17.64
C LEU A 146 10.42 25.51 -17.54
N ASN A 147 11.03 24.51 -18.16
CA ASN A 147 10.53 23.15 -18.12
C ASN A 147 10.56 22.58 -16.71
N GLU A 148 11.63 22.84 -15.95
CA GLU A 148 11.78 22.37 -14.58
C GLU A 148 10.80 23.08 -13.63
N GLN A 149 10.72 24.40 -13.71
CA GLN A 149 9.91 25.21 -12.80
C GLN A 149 8.40 25.01 -13.01
N TYR A 150 7.95 24.87 -14.27
CA TYR A 150 6.53 24.77 -14.61
C TYR A 150 6.09 23.37 -15.06
N GLY A 151 6.99 22.39 -15.02
CA GLY A 151 6.71 21.01 -15.43
C GLY A 151 6.28 20.89 -16.89
N CYS A 152 6.73 21.78 -17.76
CA CYS A 152 6.45 21.78 -19.19
C CYS A 152 7.49 20.93 -19.93
N LYS A 153 7.16 20.54 -21.17
CA LYS A 153 8.09 19.84 -22.08
C LYS A 153 8.27 20.67 -23.37
N PHE A 154 8.78 21.89 -23.20
CA PHE A 154 9.07 22.74 -24.35
C PHE A 154 10.38 22.30 -25.01
N HIS A 155 10.38 22.16 -26.32
CA HIS A 155 11.56 21.92 -27.13
C HIS A 155 11.92 23.19 -27.91
N LYS A 156 13.18 23.33 -28.37
CA LYS A 156 13.58 24.41 -29.26
C LYS A 156 12.74 24.38 -30.53
N GLY A 157 11.91 25.39 -30.74
CA GLY A 157 11.07 25.52 -31.91
C GLY A 157 9.92 26.51 -31.71
N PHE A 158 9.21 26.81 -32.79
CA PHE A 158 8.00 27.60 -32.72
C PHE A 158 6.85 26.71 -32.23
N PHE A 159 6.02 27.21 -31.31
CA PHE A 159 4.76 26.55 -30.96
C PHE A 159 3.59 27.45 -31.34
N THR A 160 2.52 26.84 -31.76
CA THR A 160 1.25 27.52 -32.07
C THR A 160 0.25 27.12 -30.99
N ALA A 161 -0.27 28.09 -30.23
CA ALA A 161 -1.37 27.84 -29.30
C ALA A 161 -2.70 27.99 -30.05
N VAL A 162 -3.50 26.92 -30.08
CA VAL A 162 -4.84 26.92 -30.66
C VAL A 162 -5.86 26.93 -29.53
N ARG A 163 -6.69 27.99 -29.49
CA ARG A 163 -7.81 28.05 -28.55
C ARG A 163 -9.04 27.46 -29.20
N VAL A 164 -9.50 26.32 -28.73
CA VAL A 164 -10.82 25.80 -29.06
C VAL A 164 -11.83 26.47 -28.15
N ARG A 165 -12.75 27.28 -28.69
CA ARG A 165 -13.88 27.77 -27.91
C ARG A 165 -14.94 26.68 -27.86
N PRO A 166 -15.61 26.47 -26.71
CA PRO A 166 -16.74 25.56 -26.63
C PRO A 166 -17.91 26.02 -27.47
#